data_88c6497d6c2f8904f34944f193f7d10d
#
_entry.id   88c6497d6c2f8904f34944f193f7d10d
#
_cell.length_a   1.000
_cell.length_b   1.000
_cell.length_c   1.000
_cell.angle_alpha   90.00
_cell.angle_beta   90.00
_cell.angle_gamma   90.00
#
_symmetry.space_group_name_H-M   'P 1'
#
loop_
_entity.id
_entity.type
_entity.pdbx_description
1 polymer ?
#
loop_
_entity_poly.entity_id
_entity_poly.type
_entity_poly.pdbx_seq_one_letter_code
_entity_poly.pdbx_strand_id
1 'polypeptide(L)'
;QTLVESTAVVDIGLRTLMAGYAAACCLPTTLWPPQLMRDAKDRYFYQQLADRQDPGLFYRKPEKDVTIRKGKPGPLDFKPDDGGTCELLSFESPFEAVNPKLRAAYASHRRNRIAWAEHWRHPGEPRPTICVIHGFMADPYWVNSRFLALPWFYKQGYDVLLMTLPFHGRRQSTGSPFSGYGYFAHGILHVNECMAHAVHDFRLFLDYLFRMGVPKAGVTGISLLVAAVSDWPLP
;
A
#
# COMPACT_ATOMS: atom_id res chain seq x y z
N GLN A 1 -8.71 -7.81 34.18
CA GLN A 1 -9.91 -8.16 33.40
C GLN A 1 -10.68 -6.92 32.95
N THR A 2 -11.07 -6.02 33.87
CA THR A 2 -11.79 -4.76 33.58
C THR A 2 -11.06 -3.82 32.60
N LEU A 3 -9.72 -3.75 32.64
CA LEU A 3 -8.94 -2.92 31.72
C LEU A 3 -9.02 -3.46 30.29
N VAL A 4 -8.97 -4.77 30.11
CA VAL A 4 -9.06 -5.42 28.79
C VAL A 4 -10.47 -5.24 28.19
N GLU A 5 -11.50 -5.37 29.04
CA GLU A 5 -12.89 -5.18 28.60
C GLU A 5 -13.17 -3.72 28.21
N SER A 6 -12.67 -2.74 29.00
CA SER A 6 -12.84 -1.32 28.68
C SER A 6 -12.09 -0.92 27.39
N THR A 7 -10.88 -1.43 27.20
CA THR A 7 -10.12 -1.17 25.94
C THR A 7 -10.79 -1.82 24.74
N ALA A 8 -11.39 -3.01 24.88
CA ALA A 8 -12.13 -3.68 23.82
C ALA A 8 -13.37 -2.88 23.39
N VAL A 9 -14.12 -2.32 24.34
CA VAL A 9 -15.29 -1.48 24.03
C VAL A 9 -14.89 -0.20 23.30
N VAL A 10 -13.82 0.46 23.75
CA VAL A 10 -13.29 1.66 23.07
C VAL A 10 -12.80 1.33 21.65
N ASP A 11 -12.10 0.20 21.48
CA ASP A 11 -11.61 -0.24 20.18
C ASP A 11 -12.77 -0.55 19.21
N ILE A 12 -13.78 -1.29 19.65
CA ILE A 12 -14.98 -1.56 18.85
C ILE A 12 -15.70 -0.26 18.48
N GLY A 13 -15.88 0.65 19.43
CA GLY A 13 -16.52 1.95 19.20
C GLY A 13 -15.75 2.77 18.15
N LEU A 14 -14.45 2.88 18.29
CA LEU A 14 -13.59 3.63 17.36
C LEU A 14 -13.60 3.01 15.95
N ARG A 15 -13.47 1.70 15.86
CA ARG A 15 -13.52 0.97 14.57
C ARG A 15 -14.88 1.16 13.89
N THR A 16 -15.97 1.08 14.64
CA THR A 16 -17.33 1.28 14.10
C THR A 16 -17.51 2.70 13.57
N LEU A 17 -17.05 3.71 14.31
CA LEU A 17 -17.10 5.11 13.87
C LEU A 17 -16.27 5.34 12.62
N MET A 18 -15.04 4.82 12.57
CA MET A 18 -14.17 4.95 11.41
C MET A 18 -14.73 4.23 10.19
N ALA A 19 -15.25 3.02 10.37
CA ALA A 19 -15.89 2.26 9.30
C ALA A 19 -17.15 2.96 8.78
N GLY A 20 -17.99 3.48 9.68
CA GLY A 20 -19.18 4.25 9.35
C GLY A 20 -18.84 5.53 8.57
N TYR A 21 -17.83 6.28 9.01
CA TYR A 21 -17.35 7.47 8.31
C TYR A 21 -16.82 7.13 6.91
N ALA A 22 -15.97 6.12 6.79
CA ALA A 22 -15.44 5.68 5.52
C ALA A 22 -16.56 5.21 4.57
N ALA A 23 -17.52 4.44 5.08
CA ALA A 23 -18.68 4.01 4.31
C ALA A 23 -19.52 5.20 3.83
N ALA A 24 -19.84 6.14 4.72
CA ALA A 24 -20.60 7.34 4.38
C ALA A 24 -19.93 8.18 3.29
N CYS A 25 -18.61 8.25 3.28
CA CYS A 25 -17.87 8.98 2.25
C CYS A 25 -17.72 8.22 0.92
N CYS A 26 -17.48 6.91 0.98
CA CYS A 26 -17.16 6.11 -0.22
C CYS A 26 -18.42 5.55 -0.91
N LEU A 27 -19.41 5.06 -0.14
CA LEU A 27 -20.57 4.39 -0.73
C LEU A 27 -21.38 5.27 -1.69
N PRO A 28 -21.63 6.56 -1.42
CA PRO A 28 -22.38 7.40 -2.35
C PRO A 28 -21.72 7.51 -3.73
N THR A 29 -20.40 7.53 -3.79
CA THR A 29 -19.64 7.61 -5.04
C THR A 29 -19.48 6.25 -5.72
N THR A 30 -19.21 5.20 -4.93
CA THR A 30 -19.02 3.83 -5.41
C THR A 30 -20.34 3.21 -5.89
N LEU A 31 -21.44 3.46 -5.17
CA LEU A 31 -22.78 2.94 -5.51
C LEU A 31 -23.60 3.90 -6.38
N TRP A 32 -23.00 4.96 -6.89
CA TRP A 32 -23.68 5.87 -7.82
C TRP A 32 -24.17 5.09 -9.05
N PRO A 33 -25.47 5.13 -9.38
CA PRO A 33 -26.04 4.29 -10.44
C PRO A 33 -25.29 4.34 -11.78
N PRO A 34 -24.87 5.51 -12.33
CA PRO A 34 -24.05 5.56 -13.52
C PRO A 34 -22.68 4.88 -13.40
N GLN A 35 -22.07 4.89 -12.17
CA GLN A 35 -20.82 4.18 -11.90
C GLN A 35 -21.03 2.68 -11.87
N LEU A 36 -22.07 2.21 -11.19
CA LEU A 36 -22.42 0.78 -11.16
C LEU A 36 -22.74 0.23 -12.56
N MET A 37 -23.44 1.01 -13.39
CA MET A 37 -23.71 0.61 -14.77
C MET A 37 -22.42 0.50 -15.61
N ARG A 38 -21.48 1.42 -15.44
CA ARG A 38 -20.16 1.34 -16.08
C ARG A 38 -19.39 0.12 -15.58
N ASP A 39 -19.32 -0.07 -14.28
CA ASP A 39 -18.64 -1.21 -13.67
C ASP A 39 -19.25 -2.54 -14.13
N ALA A 40 -20.58 -2.63 -14.21
CA ALA A 40 -21.27 -3.82 -14.69
C ALA A 40 -20.94 -4.15 -16.16
N LYS A 41 -20.80 -3.14 -17.03
CA LYS A 41 -20.40 -3.33 -18.43
C LYS A 41 -18.93 -3.78 -18.56
N ASP A 42 -18.05 -3.22 -17.75
CA ASP A 42 -16.62 -3.43 -17.88
C ASP A 42 -16.07 -4.57 -17.00
N ARG A 43 -16.89 -5.13 -16.09
CA ARG A 43 -16.52 -6.29 -15.25
C ARG A 43 -16.06 -7.50 -16.06
N TYR A 44 -16.62 -7.67 -17.28
CA TYR A 44 -16.31 -8.79 -18.16
C TYR A 44 -14.82 -8.85 -18.52
N PHE A 45 -14.15 -7.71 -18.61
CA PHE A 45 -12.69 -7.65 -18.82
C PHE A 45 -11.93 -8.41 -17.72
N TYR A 46 -12.25 -8.15 -16.45
CA TYR A 46 -11.56 -8.81 -15.32
C TYR A 46 -11.98 -10.27 -15.17
N GLN A 47 -13.24 -10.59 -15.51
CA GLN A 47 -13.70 -11.98 -15.54
C GLN A 47 -12.92 -12.79 -16.57
N GLN A 48 -12.71 -12.26 -17.77
CA GLN A 48 -11.89 -12.93 -18.80
C GLN A 48 -10.43 -13.14 -18.35
N LEU A 49 -9.86 -12.22 -17.55
CA LEU A 49 -8.53 -12.42 -16.98
C LEU A 49 -8.53 -13.52 -15.92
N ALA A 50 -9.55 -13.53 -15.06
CA ALA A 50 -9.69 -14.55 -14.01
C ALA A 50 -9.92 -15.97 -14.61
N ASP A 51 -10.71 -16.07 -15.66
CA ASP A 51 -10.99 -17.33 -16.34
C ASP A 51 -9.73 -17.99 -16.93
N ARG A 52 -8.69 -17.20 -17.21
CA ARG A 52 -7.39 -17.70 -17.68
C ARG A 52 -6.55 -18.34 -16.59
N GLN A 53 -6.91 -18.17 -15.31
CA GLN A 53 -6.21 -18.69 -14.14
C GLN A 53 -4.70 -18.37 -14.12
N ASP A 54 -4.29 -17.28 -14.75
CA ASP A 54 -2.91 -16.77 -14.73
C ASP A 54 -2.87 -15.40 -14.04
N PRO A 55 -2.47 -15.36 -12.76
CA PRO A 55 -2.36 -14.11 -12.01
C PRO A 55 -1.39 -13.10 -12.66
N GLY A 56 -0.41 -13.56 -13.44
CA GLY A 56 0.56 -12.73 -14.13
C GLY A 56 -0.06 -11.81 -15.19
N LEU A 57 -1.22 -12.16 -15.73
CA LEU A 57 -1.95 -11.32 -16.68
C LEU A 57 -2.52 -10.06 -16.02
N PHE A 58 -2.88 -10.15 -14.75
CA PHE A 58 -3.39 -9.04 -13.95
C PHE A 58 -2.27 -8.37 -13.13
N TYR A 59 -1.50 -9.15 -12.38
CA TYR A 59 -0.36 -8.67 -11.61
C TYR A 59 0.92 -8.71 -12.46
N ARG A 60 0.99 -7.87 -13.48
CA ARG A 60 2.10 -7.83 -14.42
C ARG A 60 3.43 -7.53 -13.71
N LYS A 61 4.49 -8.21 -14.14
CA LYS A 61 5.84 -7.87 -13.68
C LYS A 61 6.22 -6.49 -14.23
N PRO A 62 6.92 -5.66 -13.44
CA PRO A 62 7.51 -4.43 -13.97
C PRO A 62 8.49 -4.75 -15.12
N GLU A 63 8.32 -4.07 -16.25
CA GLU A 63 9.22 -4.22 -17.41
C GLU A 63 10.38 -3.22 -17.38
N LYS A 64 10.27 -2.19 -16.57
CA LYS A 64 11.23 -1.07 -16.49
C LYS A 64 11.81 -0.95 -15.10
N ASP A 65 13.12 -0.81 -15.06
CA ASP A 65 13.82 -0.36 -13.86
C ASP A 65 13.44 1.07 -13.51
N VAL A 66 13.43 1.35 -12.21
CA VAL A 66 13.14 2.68 -11.68
C VAL A 66 14.34 3.22 -10.90
N THR A 67 14.51 4.53 -10.97
CA THR A 67 15.50 5.23 -10.14
C THR A 67 14.86 5.59 -8.82
N ILE A 68 15.32 4.97 -7.74
CA ILE A 68 14.88 5.29 -6.38
C ILE A 68 15.53 6.59 -5.93
N ARG A 69 14.70 7.56 -5.57
CA ARG A 69 15.13 8.81 -4.93
C ARG A 69 15.06 8.63 -3.41
N LYS A 70 16.10 9.09 -2.74
CA LYS A 70 16.19 9.07 -1.28
C LYS A 70 15.94 10.47 -0.73
N GLY A 71 15.10 10.56 0.28
CA GLY A 71 14.76 11.79 0.97
C GLY A 71 14.84 11.63 2.48
N LYS A 72 14.66 12.72 3.19
CA LYS A 72 14.62 12.71 4.66
C LYS A 72 13.22 12.29 5.14
N PRO A 73 13.14 11.47 6.20
CA PRO A 73 11.88 11.15 6.85
C PRO A 73 11.26 12.38 7.49
N GLY A 74 10.00 12.27 7.88
CA GLY A 74 9.29 13.32 8.62
C GLY A 74 9.87 13.52 10.03
N PRO A 75 9.54 14.63 10.69
CA PRO A 75 10.11 14.96 12.02
C PRO A 75 9.67 13.97 13.10
N LEU A 76 8.52 13.32 12.97
CA LEU A 76 7.95 12.35 13.90
C LEU A 76 8.21 10.90 13.51
N ASP A 77 8.77 10.68 12.32
CA ASP A 77 9.07 9.34 11.82
C ASP A 77 10.20 8.69 12.65
N PHE A 78 10.39 7.41 12.47
CA PHE A 78 11.34 6.63 13.26
C PHE A 78 12.78 7.16 13.11
N LYS A 79 13.50 7.21 14.24
CA LYS A 79 14.92 7.58 14.28
C LYS A 79 15.67 6.47 14.97
N PRO A 80 16.50 5.71 14.24
CA PRO A 80 17.37 4.71 14.85
C PRO A 80 18.32 5.35 15.85
N ASP A 81 18.55 4.67 16.96
CA ASP A 81 19.47 5.09 18.05
C ASP A 81 20.79 4.28 18.05
N ASP A 82 20.94 3.35 17.11
CA ASP A 82 22.07 2.44 16.95
C ASP A 82 23.06 2.84 15.82
N GLY A 83 22.92 4.06 15.28
CA GLY A 83 23.70 4.52 14.13
C GLY A 83 23.13 4.09 12.80
N GLY A 84 21.96 3.46 12.78
CA GLY A 84 21.21 3.12 11.58
C GLY A 84 20.63 4.34 10.89
N THR A 85 19.90 4.09 9.79
CA THR A 85 19.29 5.14 8.97
C THR A 85 17.80 4.90 8.79
N CYS A 86 17.04 6.00 8.71
CA CYS A 86 15.67 6.00 8.22
C CYS A 86 15.63 6.91 6.98
N GLU A 87 15.26 6.36 5.84
CA GLU A 87 15.21 7.08 4.57
C GLU A 87 13.78 7.04 4.00
N LEU A 88 13.36 8.15 3.41
CA LEU A 88 12.12 8.20 2.62
C LEU A 88 12.48 7.89 1.17
N LEU A 89 12.04 6.73 0.68
CA LEU A 89 12.23 6.30 -0.70
C LEU A 89 11.07 6.74 -1.58
N SER A 90 11.37 7.10 -2.83
CA SER A 90 10.34 7.39 -3.83
C SER A 90 10.80 7.12 -5.25
N PHE A 91 9.84 6.79 -6.11
CA PHE A 91 10.05 6.73 -7.57
C PHE A 91 8.77 7.05 -8.31
N GLU A 92 8.88 7.46 -9.56
CA GLU A 92 7.73 7.57 -10.46
C GLU A 92 7.37 6.17 -10.94
N SER A 93 6.18 5.70 -10.56
CA SER A 93 5.68 4.37 -10.92
C SER A 93 5.42 4.28 -12.42
N PRO A 94 5.99 3.29 -13.13
CA PRO A 94 5.68 3.04 -14.52
C PRO A 94 4.37 2.27 -14.72
N PHE A 95 3.59 2.06 -13.66
CA PHE A 95 2.33 1.33 -13.72
C PHE A 95 1.32 2.01 -14.66
N GLU A 96 0.75 1.19 -15.53
CA GLU A 96 -0.42 1.54 -16.34
C GLU A 96 -1.59 0.64 -15.96
N ALA A 97 -2.79 1.23 -15.82
CA ALA A 97 -3.98 0.46 -15.49
C ALA A 97 -4.15 -0.72 -16.45
N VAL A 98 -4.45 -1.88 -15.88
CA VAL A 98 -4.56 -3.15 -16.62
C VAL A 98 -5.70 -3.08 -17.62
N ASN A 99 -6.84 -2.49 -17.19
CA ASN A 99 -7.97 -2.23 -18.07
C ASN A 99 -7.71 -0.99 -18.95
N PRO A 100 -7.60 -1.15 -20.29
CA PRO A 100 -7.31 -0.03 -21.19
C PRO A 100 -8.30 1.13 -21.07
N LYS A 101 -9.57 0.86 -20.74
CA LYS A 101 -10.61 1.87 -20.61
C LYS A 101 -10.41 2.78 -19.40
N LEU A 102 -9.69 2.30 -18.37
CA LEU A 102 -9.41 3.06 -17.14
C LEU A 102 -8.10 3.83 -17.20
N ARG A 103 -7.21 3.55 -18.15
CA ARG A 103 -5.85 4.11 -18.19
C ARG A 103 -5.83 5.63 -18.08
N ALA A 104 -6.59 6.33 -18.92
CA ALA A 104 -6.60 7.80 -18.93
C ALA A 104 -7.10 8.39 -17.61
N ALA A 105 -8.20 7.85 -17.06
CA ALA A 105 -8.76 8.29 -15.80
C ALA A 105 -7.81 7.99 -14.63
N TYR A 106 -7.24 6.79 -14.59
CA TYR A 106 -6.29 6.39 -13.55
C TYR A 106 -5.00 7.23 -13.58
N ALA A 107 -4.45 7.49 -14.77
CA ALA A 107 -3.25 8.30 -14.96
C ALA A 107 -3.44 9.78 -14.58
N SER A 108 -4.68 10.28 -14.55
CA SER A 108 -4.99 11.66 -14.15
C SER A 108 -4.67 11.95 -12.67
N HIS A 109 -4.57 10.93 -11.83
CA HIS A 109 -4.24 11.03 -10.41
C HIS A 109 -2.73 11.22 -10.20
N ARG A 110 -2.21 12.41 -10.49
CA ARG A 110 -0.77 12.72 -10.54
C ARG A 110 0.01 12.33 -9.28
N ARG A 111 -0.54 12.62 -8.08
CA ARG A 111 0.13 12.26 -6.81
C ARG A 111 0.26 10.76 -6.63
N ASN A 112 -0.72 10.00 -7.12
CA ASN A 112 -0.73 8.54 -7.03
C ASN A 112 0.36 7.89 -7.90
N ARG A 113 0.90 8.61 -8.89
CA ARG A 113 1.99 8.11 -9.74
C ARG A 113 3.34 8.02 -9.02
N ILE A 114 3.51 8.69 -7.88
CA ILE A 114 4.75 8.60 -7.11
C ILE A 114 4.56 7.54 -6.02
N ALA A 115 5.31 6.45 -6.13
CA ALA A 115 5.39 5.45 -5.08
C ALA A 115 6.29 5.94 -3.95
N TRP A 116 5.92 5.60 -2.72
CA TRP A 116 6.62 6.00 -1.50
C TRP A 116 6.78 4.84 -0.56
N ALA A 117 7.95 4.76 0.11
CA ALA A 117 8.18 3.87 1.24
C ALA A 117 9.14 4.52 2.24
N GLU A 118 8.99 4.18 3.51
CA GLU A 118 9.99 4.47 4.53
C GLU A 118 10.86 3.23 4.73
N HIS A 119 12.19 3.42 4.72
CA HIS A 119 13.16 2.32 4.83
C HIS A 119 14.08 2.55 6.03
N TRP A 120 14.04 1.64 6.99
CA TRP A 120 14.86 1.63 8.20
C TRP A 120 15.96 0.60 8.05
N ARG A 121 17.19 1.01 8.21
CA ARG A 121 18.35 0.16 8.05
C ARG A 121 19.27 0.24 9.26
N HIS A 122 19.77 -0.90 9.68
CA HIS A 122 20.89 -0.94 10.62
C HIS A 122 22.18 -0.47 9.94
N PRO A 123 23.19 -0.08 10.73
CA PRO A 123 24.53 0.18 10.20
C PRO A 123 25.17 -1.10 9.68
N GLY A 124 26.07 -0.96 8.70
CA GLY A 124 26.81 -2.06 8.10
C GLY A 124 26.09 -2.76 6.95
N GLU A 125 26.25 -4.08 6.87
CA GLU A 125 25.71 -4.90 5.80
C GLU A 125 24.16 -4.97 5.82
N PRO A 126 23.50 -5.09 4.64
CA PRO A 126 22.05 -5.24 4.57
C PRO A 126 21.58 -6.48 5.34
N ARG A 127 20.50 -6.31 6.10
CA ARG A 127 19.90 -7.36 6.90
C ARG A 127 18.61 -7.91 6.28
N PRO A 128 18.13 -9.08 6.74
CA PRO A 128 16.79 -9.52 6.38
C PRO A 128 15.78 -8.41 6.66
N THR A 129 14.94 -8.12 5.66
CA THR A 129 14.04 -6.95 5.70
C THR A 129 12.58 -7.39 5.83
N ILE A 130 11.85 -6.81 6.77
CA ILE A 130 10.40 -6.95 6.87
C ILE A 130 9.75 -5.85 6.03
N CYS A 131 9.09 -6.27 4.95
CA CYS A 131 8.29 -5.38 4.11
C CYS A 131 6.88 -5.30 4.69
N VAL A 132 6.41 -4.10 4.94
CA VAL A 132 5.17 -3.85 5.66
C VAL A 132 4.17 -3.14 4.76
N ILE A 133 2.97 -3.69 4.70
CA ILE A 133 1.84 -3.13 3.96
C ILE A 133 0.77 -2.71 4.97
N HIS A 134 0.50 -1.42 5.02
CA HIS A 134 -0.51 -0.88 5.95
C HIS A 134 -1.94 -1.15 5.46
N GLY A 135 -2.90 -1.06 6.36
CA GLY A 135 -4.33 -1.18 6.06
C GLY A 135 -4.95 0.11 5.51
N PHE A 136 -6.27 0.05 5.27
CA PHE A 136 -7.07 1.19 4.85
C PHE A 136 -7.05 2.31 5.91
N MET A 137 -7.09 3.56 5.48
CA MET A 137 -7.01 4.78 6.30
C MET A 137 -5.70 4.97 7.08
N ALA A 138 -4.71 4.13 6.87
CA ALA A 138 -3.43 4.25 7.55
C ALA A 138 -2.61 5.42 6.97
N ASP A 139 -2.20 6.34 7.83
CA ASP A 139 -1.36 7.51 7.57
C ASP A 139 -1.28 8.34 8.87
N PRO A 140 -0.18 8.98 9.21
CA PRO A 140 1.16 9.02 8.60
C PRO A 140 2.08 7.85 9.06
N TYR A 141 3.31 7.76 8.54
CA TYR A 141 4.27 6.68 8.86
C TYR A 141 4.50 6.49 10.36
N TRP A 142 4.63 7.56 11.14
CA TRP A 142 4.86 7.48 12.58
C TRP A 142 3.70 6.82 13.35
N VAL A 143 2.46 6.92 12.84
CA VAL A 143 1.30 6.20 13.39
C VAL A 143 1.37 4.73 13.01
N ASN A 144 1.55 4.46 11.72
CA ASN A 144 1.61 3.09 11.18
C ASN A 144 2.74 2.30 11.83
N SER A 145 3.90 2.90 12.01
CA SER A 145 5.06 2.24 12.59
C SER A 145 4.81 1.79 14.03
N ARG A 146 4.11 2.60 14.83
CA ARG A 146 3.73 2.24 16.20
C ARG A 146 2.61 1.21 16.24
N PHE A 147 1.57 1.40 15.42
CA PHE A 147 0.43 0.50 15.35
C PHE A 147 0.83 -0.92 14.92
N LEU A 148 1.78 -1.02 14.00
CA LEU A 148 2.31 -2.30 13.46
C LEU A 148 3.53 -2.81 14.26
N ALA A 149 3.86 -2.17 15.39
CA ALA A 149 4.99 -2.52 16.24
C ALA A 149 6.34 -2.61 15.50
N LEU A 150 6.56 -1.80 14.46
CA LEU A 150 7.75 -1.87 13.62
C LEU A 150 9.06 -1.60 14.38
N PRO A 151 9.12 -0.71 15.40
CA PRO A 151 10.32 -0.57 16.22
C PRO A 151 10.73 -1.85 16.94
N TRP A 152 9.77 -2.73 17.23
CA TRP A 152 10.08 -4.04 17.81
C TRP A 152 10.80 -4.94 16.79
N PHE A 153 10.32 -5.02 15.55
CA PHE A 153 11.00 -5.78 14.50
C PHE A 153 12.40 -5.25 14.24
N TYR A 154 12.56 -3.92 14.22
CA TYR A 154 13.88 -3.31 14.08
C TYR A 154 14.80 -3.73 15.23
N LYS A 155 14.36 -3.66 16.49
CA LYS A 155 15.13 -4.12 17.65
C LYS A 155 15.48 -5.61 17.64
N GLN A 156 14.71 -6.44 16.93
CA GLN A 156 15.04 -7.85 16.71
C GLN A 156 16.10 -8.06 15.60
N GLY A 157 16.61 -6.99 15.01
CA GLY A 157 17.69 -7.03 14.04
C GLY A 157 17.24 -7.10 12.59
N TYR A 158 15.94 -6.90 12.29
CA TYR A 158 15.43 -6.78 10.92
C TYR A 158 15.49 -5.34 10.44
N ASP A 159 15.84 -5.14 9.18
CA ASP A 159 15.53 -3.90 8.49
C ASP A 159 14.02 -3.84 8.19
N VAL A 160 13.48 -2.65 7.97
CA VAL A 160 12.04 -2.46 7.75
C VAL A 160 11.80 -1.62 6.51
N LEU A 161 10.90 -2.07 5.63
CA LEU A 161 10.38 -1.28 4.52
C LEU A 161 8.87 -1.11 4.69
N LEU A 162 8.41 0.09 5.01
CA LEU A 162 6.99 0.44 5.14
C LEU A 162 6.51 1.16 3.88
N MET A 163 5.76 0.47 3.01
CA MET A 163 5.26 1.02 1.75
C MET A 163 3.95 1.79 1.93
N THR A 164 3.79 2.89 1.18
CA THR A 164 2.52 3.62 1.07
C THR A 164 1.69 3.07 -0.09
N LEU A 165 0.48 2.59 0.22
CA LEU A 165 -0.48 2.12 -0.78
C LEU A 165 -0.94 3.23 -1.73
N PRO A 166 -1.40 2.87 -2.95
CA PRO A 166 -2.06 3.83 -3.84
C PRO A 166 -3.17 4.59 -3.13
N PHE A 167 -3.30 5.88 -3.43
CA PHE A 167 -4.29 6.81 -2.86
C PHE A 167 -4.21 7.04 -1.33
N HIS A 168 -3.18 6.53 -0.66
CA HIS A 168 -2.95 6.78 0.76
C HIS A 168 -1.83 7.79 0.98
N GLY A 169 -1.86 8.48 2.11
CA GLY A 169 -0.82 9.39 2.55
C GLY A 169 -0.40 10.39 1.48
N ARG A 170 0.89 10.39 1.14
CA ARG A 170 1.46 11.29 0.11
C ARG A 170 0.90 11.06 -1.28
N ARG A 171 0.28 9.89 -1.53
CA ARG A 171 -0.33 9.51 -2.82
C ARG A 171 -1.80 9.91 -2.94
N GLN A 172 -2.42 10.38 -1.86
CA GLN A 172 -3.83 10.73 -1.87
C GLN A 172 -4.10 11.93 -2.79
N SER A 173 -5.25 11.91 -3.46
CA SER A 173 -5.68 12.99 -4.33
C SER A 173 -6.00 14.25 -3.53
N THR A 174 -5.78 15.43 -4.12
CA THR A 174 -6.15 16.71 -3.49
C THR A 174 -7.66 16.72 -3.23
N GLY A 175 -8.05 17.15 -2.04
CA GLY A 175 -9.46 17.21 -1.64
C GLY A 175 -10.06 15.89 -1.16
N SER A 176 -9.27 14.81 -1.07
CA SER A 176 -9.73 13.57 -0.45
C SER A 176 -10.06 13.81 1.03
N PRO A 177 -11.22 13.34 1.53
CA PRO A 177 -11.63 13.55 2.91
C PRO A 177 -10.76 12.79 3.93
N PHE A 178 -10.11 11.70 3.51
CA PHE A 178 -9.19 10.90 4.33
C PHE A 178 -8.21 10.10 3.46
N SER A 179 -7.17 9.57 4.08
CA SER A 179 -6.17 8.70 3.45
C SER A 179 -6.81 7.40 2.96
N GLY A 180 -6.67 7.08 1.67
CA GLY A 180 -7.29 5.92 1.05
C GLY A 180 -8.67 6.15 0.43
N TYR A 181 -9.27 7.33 0.57
CA TYR A 181 -10.56 7.63 -0.06
C TYR A 181 -10.59 7.27 -1.55
N GLY A 182 -9.60 7.75 -2.32
CA GLY A 182 -9.51 7.50 -3.77
C GLY A 182 -9.36 6.01 -4.12
N TYR A 183 -8.98 5.16 -3.18
CA TYR A 183 -8.88 3.72 -3.40
C TYR A 183 -10.26 3.08 -3.65
N PHE A 184 -11.30 3.56 -2.97
CA PHE A 184 -12.66 3.02 -3.02
C PHE A 184 -13.68 3.91 -3.73
N ALA A 185 -13.43 5.21 -3.81
CA ALA A 185 -14.41 6.20 -4.24
C ALA A 185 -14.73 6.21 -5.75
N HIS A 186 -13.99 5.45 -6.56
CA HIS A 186 -14.13 5.47 -8.02
C HIS A 186 -14.70 4.18 -8.62
N GLY A 187 -15.37 3.38 -7.79
CA GLY A 187 -16.00 2.13 -8.22
C GLY A 187 -15.11 0.90 -8.02
N ILE A 188 -15.73 -0.27 -8.15
CA ILE A 188 -15.08 -1.55 -7.82
C ILE A 188 -13.97 -1.92 -8.81
N LEU A 189 -14.11 -1.52 -10.07
CA LEU A 189 -13.08 -1.77 -11.08
C LEU A 189 -11.82 -0.96 -10.79
N HIS A 190 -11.98 0.24 -10.23
CA HIS A 190 -10.86 1.07 -9.81
C HIS A 190 -10.10 0.44 -8.63
N VAL A 191 -10.78 -0.22 -7.71
CA VAL A 191 -10.16 -0.98 -6.61
C VAL A 191 -9.22 -2.05 -7.17
N ASN A 192 -9.65 -2.79 -8.21
CA ASN A 192 -8.79 -3.78 -8.86
C ASN A 192 -7.50 -3.15 -9.40
N GLU A 193 -7.60 -1.99 -10.06
CA GLU A 193 -6.42 -1.28 -10.57
C GLU A 193 -5.50 -0.79 -9.42
N CYS A 194 -6.07 -0.36 -8.31
CA CYS A 194 -5.29 0.00 -7.12
C CYS A 194 -4.52 -1.19 -6.55
N MET A 195 -5.14 -2.38 -6.52
CA MET A 195 -4.47 -3.61 -6.08
C MET A 195 -3.32 -3.99 -7.04
N ALA A 196 -3.58 -3.99 -8.34
CA ALA A 196 -2.54 -4.27 -9.34
C ALA A 196 -1.37 -3.27 -9.24
N HIS A 197 -1.66 -1.98 -9.05
CA HIS A 197 -0.66 -0.93 -8.87
C HIS A 197 0.16 -1.13 -7.60
N ALA A 198 -0.49 -1.49 -6.50
CA ALA A 198 0.21 -1.74 -5.24
C ALA A 198 1.20 -2.91 -5.36
N VAL A 199 0.78 -4.02 -5.97
CA VAL A 199 1.65 -5.19 -6.21
C VAL A 199 2.79 -4.82 -7.16
N HIS A 200 2.52 -4.05 -8.21
CA HIS A 200 3.53 -3.61 -9.16
C HIS A 200 4.61 -2.76 -8.48
N ASP A 201 4.21 -1.74 -7.70
CA ASP A 201 5.15 -0.87 -6.99
C ASP A 201 5.92 -1.64 -5.90
N PHE A 202 5.26 -2.57 -5.22
CA PHE A 202 5.90 -3.44 -4.23
C PHE A 202 7.03 -4.28 -4.83
N ARG A 203 6.83 -4.85 -6.03
CA ARG A 203 7.88 -5.58 -6.74
C ARG A 203 9.08 -4.71 -7.04
N LEU A 204 8.88 -3.47 -7.44
CA LEU A 204 9.98 -2.52 -7.70
C LEU A 204 10.76 -2.17 -6.42
N PHE A 205 10.09 -2.08 -5.27
CA PHE A 205 10.77 -1.96 -3.99
C PHE A 205 11.52 -3.24 -3.60
N LEU A 206 10.98 -4.43 -3.86
CA LEU A 206 11.69 -5.69 -3.64
C LEU A 206 12.95 -5.79 -4.52
N ASP A 207 12.84 -5.46 -5.80
CA ASP A 207 13.99 -5.43 -6.73
C ASP A 207 15.08 -4.47 -6.23
N TYR A 208 14.68 -3.31 -5.69
CA TYR A 208 15.61 -2.39 -5.05
C TYR A 208 16.31 -3.01 -3.84
N LEU A 209 15.59 -3.66 -2.94
CA LEU A 209 16.16 -4.31 -1.76
C LEU A 209 17.18 -5.39 -2.14
N PHE A 210 16.83 -6.26 -3.10
CA PHE A 210 17.73 -7.32 -3.54
C PHE A 210 18.96 -6.77 -4.26
N ARG A 211 18.82 -5.71 -5.05
CA ARG A 211 19.99 -5.02 -5.66
C ARG A 211 20.90 -4.37 -4.61
N MET A 212 20.36 -3.99 -3.45
CA MET A 212 21.17 -3.53 -2.31
C MET A 212 21.88 -4.65 -1.57
N GLY A 213 21.62 -5.91 -1.89
CA GLY A 213 22.21 -7.07 -1.21
C GLY A 213 21.40 -7.57 0.00
N VAL A 214 20.11 -7.18 0.13
CA VAL A 214 19.24 -7.73 1.18
C VAL A 214 19.11 -9.24 0.99
N PRO A 215 19.50 -10.07 2.00
CA PRO A 215 19.57 -11.52 1.82
C PRO A 215 18.20 -12.21 1.78
N LYS A 216 17.22 -11.64 2.47
CA LYS A 216 15.83 -12.15 2.52
C LYS A 216 14.86 -11.01 2.78
N ALA A 217 13.70 -11.05 2.14
CA ALA A 217 12.59 -10.16 2.41
C ALA A 217 11.39 -10.98 2.92
N GLY A 218 10.81 -10.58 4.05
CA GLY A 218 9.53 -11.09 4.55
C GLY A 218 8.44 -10.06 4.34
N VAL A 219 7.20 -10.49 4.22
CA VAL A 219 6.05 -9.59 4.05
C VAL A 219 5.11 -9.75 5.24
N THR A 220 4.69 -8.63 5.78
CA THR A 220 3.64 -8.56 6.80
C THR A 220 2.72 -7.38 6.54
N GLY A 221 1.53 -7.40 7.10
CA GLY A 221 0.60 -6.28 6.95
C GLY A 221 -0.76 -6.57 7.54
N ILE A 222 -1.64 -5.60 7.40
CA ILE A 222 -3.04 -5.71 7.87
C ILE A 222 -3.96 -5.47 6.67
N SER A 223 -5.02 -6.31 6.58
CA SER A 223 -6.12 -6.11 5.62
C SER A 223 -5.81 -6.51 4.17
N LEU A 224 -6.37 -5.78 3.21
CA LEU A 224 -6.62 -6.11 1.80
C LEU A 224 -5.45 -6.69 0.98
N LEU A 225 -4.21 -6.32 1.27
CA LEU A 225 -3.07 -6.65 0.39
C LEU A 225 -2.24 -7.85 0.85
N VAL A 226 -2.41 -8.30 2.07
CA VAL A 226 -1.72 -9.51 2.56
C VAL A 226 -2.14 -10.73 1.72
N ALA A 227 -3.42 -10.82 1.36
CA ALA A 227 -3.93 -11.89 0.51
C ALA A 227 -3.34 -11.90 -0.92
N ALA A 228 -3.01 -10.73 -1.47
CA ALA A 228 -2.44 -10.65 -2.83
C ALA A 228 -0.95 -11.00 -2.89
N VAL A 229 -0.26 -11.04 -1.75
CA VAL A 229 1.19 -11.26 -1.66
C VAL A 229 1.52 -12.62 -1.04
N SER A 230 0.57 -13.24 -0.29
CA SER A 230 0.77 -14.53 0.40
C SER A 230 1.04 -15.70 -0.53
N ASP A 231 0.51 -15.67 -1.75
CA ASP A 231 0.68 -16.73 -2.75
C ASP A 231 1.87 -16.51 -3.70
N TRP A 232 2.72 -15.53 -3.38
CA TRP A 232 3.84 -15.18 -4.23
C TRP A 232 5.08 -16.01 -3.86
N PRO A 233 5.67 -16.76 -4.79
CA PRO A 233 6.99 -17.35 -4.57
C PRO A 233 8.00 -16.20 -4.47
N LEU A 234 8.46 -15.91 -3.25
CA LEU A 234 9.63 -15.08 -3.03
C LEU A 234 10.83 -15.82 -3.66
N PRO A 235 11.68 -15.14 -4.43
CA PRO A 235 12.85 -15.76 -5.03
C PRO A 235 13.80 -16.32 -3.99
#